data_10a5365cfa54e44e905d789c0b13f47b
#
_entry.id   10a5365cfa54e44e905d789c0b13f47b
#
_cell.length_a   1.000
_cell.length_b   1.000
_cell.length_c   1.000
_cell.angle_alpha   90.00
_cell.angle_beta   90.00
_cell.angle_gamma   90.00
#
_symmetry.space_group_name_H-M   'P 1'
#
loop_
_entity.id
_entity.type
_entity.pdbx_description
1 polymer ?
#
loop_
_entity_poly.entity_id
_entity_poly.type
_entity_poly.pdbx_seq_one_letter_code
_entity_poly.pdbx_strand_id
1 'polypeptide(L)' 'MKSWIKLNFSYLGESKKRHQIFRAKKWNKNLERIFKKPIYNEKYEQVGHIKDIFGPEKMPFISMKTTEKFNPSDELYTKV' A
#
# COMPACT_ATOMS: atom_id res chain seq x y z
N MET A 1 -10.61 16.49 -9.29
CA MET A 1 -11.10 16.22 -7.94
C MET A 1 -10.29 15.11 -7.31
N LYS A 2 -9.76 15.34 -6.12
CA LYS A 2 -8.98 14.32 -5.42
C LYS A 2 -9.89 13.43 -4.60
N SER A 3 -9.78 12.15 -4.79
CA SER A 3 -10.58 11.17 -4.05
C SER A 3 -9.68 10.25 -3.25
N TRP A 4 -10.16 9.82 -2.09
CA TRP A 4 -9.50 8.80 -1.32
C TRP A 4 -9.89 7.43 -1.85
N ILE A 5 -8.93 6.54 -1.96
CA ILE A 5 -9.17 5.15 -2.32
C ILE A 5 -8.72 4.27 -1.17
N LYS A 6 -9.61 3.39 -0.71
CA LYS A 6 -9.26 2.39 0.28
C LYS A 6 -8.50 1.25 -0.41
N LEU A 7 -7.38 0.87 0.16
CA LEU A 7 -6.56 -0.20 -0.38
C LEU A 7 -6.90 -1.51 0.30
N ASN A 8 -7.20 -2.54 -0.50
CA ASN A 8 -7.53 -3.86 0.01
C ASN A 8 -6.29 -4.74 -0.04
N PHE A 9 -5.42 -4.56 0.94
CA PHE A 9 -4.16 -5.28 1.04
C PHE A 9 -4.15 -6.21 2.25
N SER A 10 -3.53 -7.37 2.10
CA SER A 10 -3.24 -8.27 3.21
C SER A 10 -1.78 -8.12 3.60
N TYR A 11 -1.54 -7.83 4.85
CA TYR A 11 -0.17 -7.72 5.35
C TYR A 11 0.48 -9.10 5.43
N LEU A 12 1.68 -9.23 4.85
CA LEU A 12 2.40 -10.51 4.83
C LEU A 12 3.61 -10.52 5.76
N GLY A 13 4.17 -9.36 6.05
CA GLY A 13 5.34 -9.28 6.92
C GLY A 13 6.36 -8.29 6.41
N GLU A 14 7.51 -8.27 7.07
CA GLU A 14 8.60 -7.37 6.74
C GLU A 14 9.68 -8.11 5.95
N SER A 15 10.18 -7.47 4.91
CA SER A 15 11.28 -8.02 4.10
C SER A 15 12.63 -7.75 4.80
N LYS A 16 13.69 -8.38 4.28
CA LYS A 16 15.05 -8.18 4.79
C LYS A 16 15.51 -6.73 4.71
N LYS A 17 14.95 -5.97 3.79
CA LYS A 17 15.27 -4.55 3.62
C LYS A 17 14.38 -3.63 4.46
N ARG A 18 13.62 -4.22 5.38
CA ARG A 18 12.69 -3.50 6.25
C ARG A 18 11.55 -2.82 5.51
N HIS A 19 11.20 -3.33 4.33
CA HIS A 19 9.99 -2.91 3.64
C HIS A 19 8.83 -3.78 4.09
N GLN A 20 7.66 -3.20 4.22
CA GLN A 20 6.46 -3.95 4.59
C GLN A 20 5.86 -4.54 3.32
N ILE A 21 5.59 -5.83 3.35
CA ILE A 21 5.09 -6.55 2.18
C ILE A 21 3.62 -6.87 2.36
N PHE A 22 2.85 -6.56 1.33
CA PHE A 22 1.41 -6.79 1.29
C PHE A 22 1.05 -7.56 0.04
N ARG A 23 -0.08 -8.24 0.07
CA ARG A 23 -0.68 -8.84 -1.11
C ARG A 23 -1.98 -8.10 -1.40
N ALA A 24 -2.16 -7.66 -2.64
CA ALA A 24 -3.40 -7.01 -3.04
C ALA A 24 -4.50 -8.05 -3.15
N LYS A 25 -5.64 -7.81 -2.48
CA LYS A 25 -6.79 -8.70 -2.55
C LYS A 25 -7.66 -8.40 -3.76
N LYS A 26 -7.76 -7.14 -4.13
CA LYS A 26 -8.48 -6.68 -5.31
C LYS A 26 -7.59 -5.74 -6.07
N TRP A 27 -7.32 -6.05 -7.32
CA TRP A 27 -6.40 -5.28 -8.13
C TRP A 27 -6.97 -5.08 -9.53
N ASN A 28 -6.78 -3.89 -10.08
CA ASN A 28 -7.09 -3.60 -11.46
C ASN A 28 -6.06 -2.61 -12.00
N LYS A 29 -6.09 -2.39 -13.31
CA LYS A 29 -5.10 -1.52 -13.97
C LYS A 29 -5.09 -0.09 -13.44
N ASN A 30 -6.21 0.39 -12.97
CA ASN A 30 -6.27 1.75 -12.42
C ASN A 30 -5.44 1.88 -11.16
N LEU A 31 -5.25 0.79 -10.42
CA LEU A 31 -4.45 0.81 -9.20
C LEU A 31 -2.95 0.88 -9.47
N GLU A 32 -2.51 0.63 -10.70
CA GLU A 32 -1.09 0.80 -11.04
C GLU A 32 -0.63 2.24 -10.87
N ARG A 33 -1.57 3.19 -10.85
CA ARG A 33 -1.28 4.60 -10.64
C ARG A 33 -0.75 4.90 -9.24
N ILE A 34 -0.94 3.98 -8.30
CA ILE A 34 -0.51 4.21 -6.92
C ILE A 34 0.99 3.97 -6.72
N PHE A 35 1.68 3.47 -7.72
CA PHE A 35 3.13 3.24 -7.64
C PHE A 35 3.84 4.52 -7.20
N LYS A 36 4.66 4.40 -6.16
CA LYS A 36 5.41 5.50 -5.53
C LYS A 36 4.54 6.56 -4.83
N LYS A 37 3.24 6.36 -4.75
CA LYS A 37 2.37 7.32 -4.06
C LYS A 37 2.42 7.13 -2.55
N PRO A 38 2.17 8.20 -1.79
CA PRO A 38 2.09 8.09 -0.33
C PRO A 38 0.85 7.31 0.08
N ILE A 39 0.98 6.61 1.19
CA ILE A 39 -0.09 5.80 1.77
C ILE A 39 -0.45 6.39 3.12
N TYR A 40 -1.75 6.46 3.43
CA TYR A 40 -2.28 7.06 4.64
C TYR A 40 -3.08 6.05 5.45
N ASN A 41 -3.19 6.27 6.74
CA ASN A 41 -4.07 5.50 7.61
C ASN A 41 -5.46 6.14 7.67
N GLU A 42 -6.36 5.58 8.47
CA GLU A 42 -7.73 6.10 8.63
C GLU A 42 -7.80 7.48 9.28
N LYS A 43 -6.72 7.92 9.91
CA LYS A 43 -6.63 9.26 10.50
C LYS A 43 -6.01 10.27 9.54
N TYR A 44 -5.82 9.86 8.28
CA TYR A 44 -5.19 10.69 7.23
C TYR A 44 -3.74 11.05 7.51
N GLU A 45 -3.07 10.25 8.34
CA GLU A 45 -1.65 10.40 8.59
C GLU A 45 -0.86 9.59 7.57
N GLN A 46 0.20 10.16 7.02
CA GLN A 46 1.03 9.41 6.08
C GLN A 46 1.84 8.37 6.83
N VAL A 47 1.63 7.11 6.48
CA VAL A 47 2.31 6.00 7.13
C VAL A 47 3.37 5.34 6.26
N GLY A 48 3.49 5.77 5.01
CA GLY A 48 4.51 5.24 4.11
C GLY A 48 4.23 5.61 2.67
N HIS A 49 4.92 4.95 1.77
CA HIS A 49 4.68 5.09 0.33
C HIS A 49 4.99 3.76 -0.35
N ILE A 50 4.38 3.56 -1.50
CA ILE A 50 4.60 2.34 -2.27
C ILE A 50 5.95 2.40 -2.95
N LYS A 51 6.79 1.42 -2.62
CA LYS A 51 8.15 1.33 -3.15
C LYS A 51 8.17 0.51 -4.43
N ASP A 52 7.41 -0.59 -4.45
CA ASP A 52 7.43 -1.50 -5.59
C ASP A 52 6.13 -2.29 -5.67
N ILE A 53 5.79 -2.73 -6.88
CA ILE A 53 4.65 -3.58 -7.14
C ILE A 53 5.17 -4.71 -8.03
N PHE A 54 5.00 -5.95 -7.59
CA PHE A 54 5.58 -7.09 -8.30
C PHE A 54 4.69 -8.33 -8.18
N GLY A 55 4.98 -9.35 -8.98
CA GLY A 55 4.27 -10.61 -8.95
C GLY A 55 3.11 -10.68 -9.92
N PRO A 56 2.11 -11.55 -9.67
CA PRO A 56 1.01 -11.78 -10.62
C PRO A 56 0.18 -10.52 -10.89
N GLU A 57 -0.24 -10.33 -12.14
CA GLU A 57 -1.01 -9.16 -12.54
C GLU A 57 -2.33 -8.98 -11.77
N LYS A 58 -2.99 -10.09 -11.45
CA LYS A 58 -4.31 -10.04 -10.81
C LYS A 58 -4.25 -9.84 -9.31
N MET A 59 -3.18 -10.31 -8.69
CA MET A 59 -2.99 -10.20 -7.25
C MET A 59 -1.51 -9.94 -6.94
N PRO A 60 -1.02 -8.74 -7.26
CA PRO A 60 0.40 -8.44 -7.07
C PRO A 60 0.78 -8.32 -5.62
N PHE A 61 2.08 -8.43 -5.37
CA PHE A 61 2.66 -8.08 -4.09
C PHE A 61 3.03 -6.61 -4.10
N ILE A 62 2.87 -5.97 -2.96
CA ILE A 62 3.16 -4.55 -2.78
C ILE A 62 4.25 -4.42 -1.73
N SER A 63 5.32 -3.73 -2.07
CA SER A 63 6.37 -3.39 -1.13
C SER A 63 6.22 -1.93 -0.74
N MET A 64 6.12 -1.66 0.56
CA MET A 64 5.98 -0.31 1.08
C MET A 64 7.13 0.04 2.01
N LYS A 65 7.62 1.26 1.89
CA LYS A 65 8.50 1.84 2.89
C LYS A 65 7.61 2.60 3.86
N THR A 66 7.72 2.29 5.16
CA THR A 66 6.81 2.82 6.15
C THR A 66 7.49 3.72 7.17
N THR A 67 6.67 4.56 7.82
CA THR A 67 7.12 5.43 8.92
C THR A 67 6.78 4.78 10.25
N GLU A 68 7.17 5.44 11.35
CA GLU A 68 6.85 4.98 12.71
C GLU A 68 5.34 4.89 12.97
N LYS A 69 4.55 5.62 12.20
CA LYS A 69 3.10 5.66 12.39
C LYS A 69 2.38 4.46 11.78
N PHE A 70 3.10 3.64 11.02
CA PHE A 70 2.51 2.47 10.40
C PHE A 70 2.14 1.42 11.43
N ASN A 71 0.94 0.85 11.27
CA ASN A 71 0.48 -0.28 12.06
C ASN A 71 -0.12 -1.32 11.09
N PRO A 72 0.32 -2.59 11.14
CA PRO A 72 -0.20 -3.61 10.21
C PRO A 72 -1.71 -3.83 10.28
N SER A 73 -2.34 -3.48 11.39
CA SER A 73 -3.78 -3.64 11.53
C SER A 73 -4.59 -2.46 10.99
N ASP A 74 -3.93 -1.37 10.62
CA ASP A 74 -4.63 -0.20 10.10
C ASP A 74 -5.15 -0.42 8.69
N GLU A 75 -6.27 0.21 8.39
CA GLU A 75 -6.74 0.30 7.03
C GLU A 75 -5.93 1.36 6.30
N LEU A 76 -5.58 1.08 5.04
CA LEU A 76 -4.71 1.93 4.26
C LEU A 76 -5.46 2.62 3.14
N TYR A 77 -5.07 3.85 2.85
CA TYR A 77 -5.70 4.69 1.84
C TYR A 77 -4.65 5.42 1.03
N THR A 78 -5.01 5.82 -0.17
CA THR A 78 -4.20 6.73 -0.98
C THR A 78 -5.10 7.74 -1.68
N LYS A 79 -4.52 8.82 -2.13
CA LYS A 79 -5.22 9.83 -2.93
C LYS A 79 -4.95 9.61 -4.40
N VAL A 80 -5.95 9.81 -5.20
CA VAL A 80 -5.82 9.79 -6.66
C VAL A 80 -6.17 11.13 -7.26
#